data_8d125aeff4ea9b20b946f3f2de3b9c21
#
_entry.id   8d125aeff4ea9b20b946f3f2de3b9c21
#
_cell.length_a   1.000
_cell.length_b   1.000
_cell.length_c   1.000
_cell.angle_alpha   90.00
_cell.angle_beta   90.00
_cell.angle_gamma   90.00
#
_symmetry.space_group_name_H-M   'P 1'
#
loop_
_entity.id
_entity.type
_entity.pdbx_description
1 polymer ?
#
loop_
_entity_poly.entity_id
_entity_poly.type
_entity_poly.pdbx_seq_one_letter_code
_entity_poly.pdbx_strand_id
1 'polypeptide(L)'
;MNNEEKDLKNVEVANETEKNARFGRKNKQKAEGEKTQEEKTVKKVNHIGLYENRELSWLKFNERVLEEAEDTSVPLCERMTFLSIFQSNLDEFFMVRVGSLEDQKLLSQKLRENKTNMTAGEQIEAILKRVAELNERKDAIYASIMKEVGEKGVHLTDFKALAKSESKYLEEYFMKEIVPLLSVMIVGRKQPFPFLKGQEIYALAVLGTRNGKKKIGIIPCSSSVFPRLIRIPTKDDTYMLVEELILHFLPKVYKGYKVLEKSVIRVTRNADIDFNAVYDEDLDYRDKMAQIVKLRKKLAPVRLELSRDINEDMIKQVCEYAEMEEPHVFLNQAPLDLSFLFQIEDILRKDANLVYQRRVPQPSPMLKSNEHIIPQILDHDVLLSYPYESIKPFLQMLQEAARDPEVISIRMTLYRLARNSKVVEALTEAAENGKQVDVLVELKARFDEANNIEWSRTLEDAGCHVVYGIDDLKVHSKLCLITRKVGDEIQYITQVGTGNYNEKTSRLYTDLSLITADKRIGEEAAKVFQAILLGSVVEDMEHLLVAPKCLQNKVLAMIENEIQIAKEGKPAYIGIKINSLTDKVIIEKL
;
A
#
# COMPACT_ATOMS: atom_id res chain seq x y z
N MET A 1 37.60 57.97 -21.57
CA MET A 1 36.23 57.89 -22.12
C MET A 1 35.31 57.82 -20.95
N ASN A 2 34.42 58.72 -20.87
CA ASN A 2 33.87 59.41 -19.72
C ASN A 2 32.80 58.71 -18.93
N ASN A 3 32.77 58.97 -17.63
CA ASN A 3 31.74 58.51 -16.67
C ASN A 3 30.29 58.94 -17.03
N GLU A 4 30.10 59.93 -17.90
CA GLU A 4 28.79 60.44 -18.34
C GLU A 4 28.01 59.47 -19.26
N GLU A 5 28.67 58.57 -20.04
CA GLU A 5 28.00 57.59 -20.88
C GLU A 5 27.48 56.36 -20.09
N LYS A 6 28.00 56.14 -18.89
CA LYS A 6 27.49 55.07 -18.00
C LYS A 6 26.23 55.46 -17.24
N ASP A 7 26.11 56.74 -16.89
CA ASP A 7 24.94 57.24 -16.17
C ASP A 7 23.70 57.38 -17.06
N LEU A 8 23.89 57.75 -18.35
CA LEU A 8 22.78 57.78 -19.31
C LEU A 8 22.18 56.39 -19.63
N LYS A 9 23.00 55.34 -19.73
CA LYS A 9 22.50 53.95 -19.91
C LYS A 9 21.79 53.43 -18.68
N ASN A 10 22.19 53.78 -17.48
CA ASN A 10 21.53 53.37 -16.25
C ASN A 10 20.17 54.05 -16.03
N VAL A 11 19.99 55.28 -16.53
CA VAL A 11 18.71 56.01 -16.48
C VAL A 11 17.70 55.47 -17.50
N GLU A 12 18.13 55.04 -18.69
CA GLU A 12 17.25 54.42 -19.69
C GLU A 12 16.77 53.02 -19.24
N VAL A 13 17.64 52.18 -18.67
CA VAL A 13 17.27 50.87 -18.13
C VAL A 13 16.34 50.98 -16.92
N ALA A 14 16.51 51.99 -16.06
CA ALA A 14 15.60 52.24 -14.94
C ALA A 14 14.21 52.70 -15.40
N ASN A 15 14.13 53.54 -16.45
CA ASN A 15 12.85 53.98 -17.01
C ASN A 15 12.08 52.88 -17.77
N GLU A 16 12.75 51.96 -18.44
CA GLU A 16 12.09 50.78 -19.06
C GLU A 16 11.60 49.77 -18.03
N THR A 17 12.34 49.56 -16.94
CA THR A 17 11.91 48.67 -15.86
C THR A 17 10.71 49.22 -15.09
N GLU A 18 10.64 50.56 -14.87
CA GLU A 18 9.45 51.18 -14.25
C GLU A 18 8.21 51.21 -15.17
N LYS A 19 8.39 51.41 -16.48
CA LYS A 19 7.28 51.30 -17.45
C LYS A 19 6.73 49.89 -17.54
N ASN A 20 7.57 48.85 -17.58
CA ASN A 20 7.15 47.47 -17.61
C ASN A 20 6.51 47.00 -16.27
N ALA A 21 6.97 47.53 -15.13
CA ALA A 21 6.36 47.29 -13.84
C ALA A 21 4.97 47.97 -13.68
N ARG A 22 4.75 49.15 -14.30
CA ARG A 22 3.43 49.81 -14.31
C ARG A 22 2.43 49.12 -15.26
N PHE A 23 2.90 48.59 -16.39
CA PHE A 23 2.05 47.80 -17.31
C PHE A 23 1.66 46.45 -16.71
N GLY A 24 2.58 45.76 -16.04
CA GLY A 24 2.31 44.51 -15.33
C GLY A 24 1.34 44.66 -14.14
N ARG A 25 1.42 45.77 -13.39
CA ARG A 25 0.50 46.08 -12.30
C ARG A 25 -0.92 46.41 -12.77
N LYS A 26 -1.08 47.16 -13.89
CA LYS A 26 -2.41 47.45 -14.45
C LYS A 26 -3.10 46.21 -15.00
N ASN A 27 -2.37 45.31 -15.63
CA ASN A 27 -2.94 44.05 -16.12
C ASN A 27 -3.25 43.07 -14.98
N LYS A 28 -2.46 43.05 -13.90
CA LYS A 28 -2.77 42.24 -12.72
C LYS A 28 -3.99 42.76 -11.97
N GLN A 29 -4.16 44.08 -11.82
CA GLN A 29 -5.35 44.66 -11.20
C GLN A 29 -6.62 44.49 -12.06
N LYS A 30 -6.50 44.43 -13.40
CA LYS A 30 -7.64 44.15 -14.28
C LYS A 30 -8.02 42.68 -14.26
N ALA A 31 -7.05 41.76 -14.21
CA ALA A 31 -7.29 40.30 -14.07
C ALA A 31 -7.81 39.92 -12.67
N GLU A 32 -7.37 40.63 -11.62
CA GLU A 32 -7.91 40.45 -10.25
C GLU A 32 -9.31 41.09 -10.11
N GLY A 33 -9.60 42.17 -10.84
CA GLY A 33 -10.93 42.80 -10.87
C GLY A 33 -11.99 41.97 -11.61
N GLU A 34 -11.62 41.31 -12.70
CA GLU A 34 -12.52 40.41 -13.42
C GLU A 34 -12.75 39.07 -12.67
N LYS A 35 -11.71 38.50 -12.03
CA LYS A 35 -11.88 37.34 -11.13
C LYS A 35 -12.77 37.65 -9.92
N THR A 36 -12.73 38.86 -9.36
CA THR A 36 -13.56 39.23 -8.20
C THR A 36 -15.02 39.49 -8.57
N GLN A 37 -15.38 39.67 -9.84
CA GLN A 37 -16.78 39.80 -10.27
C GLN A 37 -17.42 38.46 -10.64
N GLU A 38 -16.67 37.50 -11.18
CA GLU A 38 -17.19 36.15 -11.42
C GLU A 38 -17.30 35.31 -10.12
N GLU A 39 -16.38 35.49 -9.16
CA GLU A 39 -16.46 34.83 -7.84
C GLU A 39 -17.59 35.34 -6.94
N LYS A 40 -18.19 36.49 -7.23
CA LYS A 40 -19.27 37.05 -6.39
C LYS A 40 -20.67 36.51 -6.63
N THR A 41 -20.87 35.63 -7.63
CA THR A 41 -22.18 35.09 -7.94
C THR A 41 -22.37 33.60 -7.63
N VAL A 42 -21.31 32.89 -7.21
CA VAL A 42 -21.46 31.53 -6.70
C VAL A 42 -21.80 31.65 -5.20
N LYS A 43 -23.07 31.45 -4.84
CA LYS A 43 -23.45 31.19 -3.45
C LYS A 43 -22.52 30.12 -2.92
N LYS A 44 -21.63 30.43 -1.95
CA LYS A 44 -20.85 29.42 -1.22
C LYS A 44 -21.85 28.45 -0.61
N VAL A 45 -22.13 27.36 -1.30
CA VAL A 45 -22.87 26.26 -0.72
C VAL A 45 -22.05 25.79 0.47
N ASN A 46 -22.63 25.77 1.65
CA ASN A 46 -21.96 25.26 2.82
C ASN A 46 -21.90 23.73 2.70
N HIS A 47 -20.79 23.21 2.21
CA HIS A 47 -20.57 21.79 1.98
C HIS A 47 -20.22 21.01 3.27
N ILE A 48 -20.22 21.66 4.44
CA ILE A 48 -19.97 21.01 5.73
C ILE A 48 -21.07 19.97 5.96
N GLY A 49 -20.67 18.71 6.12
CA GLY A 49 -21.59 17.58 6.31
C GLY A 49 -22.00 16.84 5.02
N LEU A 50 -21.62 17.32 3.83
CA LEU A 50 -21.86 16.62 2.56
C LEU A 50 -20.75 15.64 2.19
N TYR A 51 -19.58 15.76 2.79
CA TYR A 51 -18.44 14.91 2.55
C TYR A 51 -18.12 14.04 3.76
N GLU A 52 -17.65 12.86 3.50
CA GLU A 52 -17.02 12.03 4.51
C GLU A 52 -15.51 12.23 4.50
N ASN A 53 -14.87 12.19 5.67
CA ASN A 53 -13.42 12.20 5.76
C ASN A 53 -12.86 10.94 5.08
N ARG A 54 -11.82 11.11 4.25
CA ARG A 54 -11.24 10.05 3.45
C ARG A 54 -10.74 8.88 4.28
N GLU A 55 -10.15 9.14 5.44
CA GLU A 55 -9.56 8.11 6.29
C GLU A 55 -10.65 7.33 7.05
N LEU A 56 -11.72 8.01 7.47
CA LEU A 56 -12.90 7.37 8.07
C LEU A 56 -13.67 6.53 7.03
N SER A 57 -13.77 7.01 5.79
CA SER A 57 -14.33 6.24 4.67
C SER A 57 -13.51 4.98 4.39
N TRP A 58 -12.18 5.06 4.49
CA TRP A 58 -11.32 3.90 4.34
C TRP A 58 -11.54 2.87 5.47
N LEU A 59 -11.77 3.30 6.70
CA LEU A 59 -12.10 2.39 7.79
C LEU A 59 -13.42 1.65 7.55
N LYS A 60 -14.42 2.28 6.94
CA LYS A 60 -15.66 1.61 6.49
C LYS A 60 -15.40 0.56 5.42
N PHE A 61 -14.46 0.81 4.50
CA PHE A 61 -14.01 -0.22 3.56
C PHE A 61 -13.42 -1.42 4.29
N ASN A 62 -12.51 -1.20 5.24
CA ASN A 62 -11.89 -2.29 5.99
C ASN A 62 -12.91 -3.01 6.90
N GLU A 63 -13.94 -2.31 7.38
CA GLU A 63 -15.07 -2.91 8.09
C GLU A 63 -15.82 -3.92 7.22
N ARG A 64 -16.04 -3.64 5.92
CA ARG A 64 -16.64 -4.63 4.99
C ARG A 64 -15.79 -5.89 4.83
N VAL A 65 -14.46 -5.77 4.93
CA VAL A 65 -13.57 -6.95 4.98
C VAL A 65 -13.82 -7.76 6.27
N LEU A 66 -14.08 -7.07 7.38
CA LEU A 66 -14.40 -7.72 8.65
C LEU A 66 -15.80 -8.39 8.62
N GLU A 67 -16.76 -7.82 7.90
CA GLU A 67 -18.08 -8.40 7.67
C GLU A 67 -18.01 -9.75 6.95
N GLU A 68 -17.11 -9.92 5.98
CA GLU A 68 -16.87 -11.22 5.34
C GLU A 68 -16.35 -12.28 6.33
N ALA A 69 -15.56 -11.86 7.33
CA ALA A 69 -15.11 -12.76 8.39
C ALA A 69 -16.25 -13.11 9.39
N GLU A 70 -17.22 -12.22 9.55
CA GLU A 70 -18.38 -12.40 10.44
C GLU A 70 -19.47 -13.26 9.82
N ASP A 71 -19.66 -13.16 8.50
CA ASP A 71 -20.72 -13.86 7.78
C ASP A 71 -20.51 -15.38 7.80
N THR A 72 -21.40 -16.09 8.50
CA THR A 72 -21.37 -17.56 8.63
C THR A 72 -21.70 -18.31 7.34
N SER A 73 -22.20 -17.64 6.30
CA SER A 73 -22.38 -18.23 4.97
C SER A 73 -21.07 -18.35 4.20
N VAL A 74 -20.02 -17.61 4.60
CA VAL A 74 -18.67 -17.70 4.07
C VAL A 74 -17.96 -18.93 4.69
N PRO A 75 -17.26 -19.77 3.89
CA PRO A 75 -16.53 -20.92 4.41
C PRO A 75 -15.51 -20.54 5.49
N LEU A 76 -15.33 -21.39 6.51
CA LEU A 76 -14.54 -21.10 7.70
C LEU A 76 -13.08 -20.66 7.39
N CYS A 77 -12.40 -21.31 6.45
CA CYS A 77 -11.03 -20.95 6.07
C CYS A 77 -10.98 -19.56 5.43
N GLU A 78 -11.96 -19.20 4.62
CA GLU A 78 -12.04 -17.87 4.02
C GLU A 78 -12.31 -16.79 5.08
N ARG A 79 -13.16 -17.07 6.07
CA ARG A 79 -13.42 -16.18 7.21
C ARG A 79 -12.13 -15.91 8.01
N MET A 80 -11.31 -16.92 8.26
CA MET A 80 -9.97 -16.76 8.87
C MET A 80 -9.06 -15.88 8.04
N THR A 81 -9.08 -16.07 6.72
CA THR A 81 -8.33 -15.27 5.77
C THR A 81 -8.78 -13.82 5.80
N PHE A 82 -10.10 -13.53 5.74
CA PHE A 82 -10.63 -12.16 5.81
C PHE A 82 -10.29 -11.48 7.12
N LEU A 83 -10.34 -12.19 8.25
CA LEU A 83 -9.95 -11.65 9.55
C LEU A 83 -8.46 -11.26 9.58
N SER A 84 -7.59 -12.08 8.99
CA SER A 84 -6.16 -11.77 8.86
C SER A 84 -5.90 -10.59 7.91
N ILE A 85 -6.65 -10.49 6.81
CA ILE A 85 -6.58 -9.37 5.87
C ILE A 85 -7.04 -8.08 6.54
N PHE A 86 -8.13 -8.09 7.33
CA PHE A 86 -8.59 -6.94 8.09
C PHE A 86 -7.46 -6.35 8.95
N GLN A 87 -6.76 -7.21 9.69
CA GLN A 87 -5.65 -6.76 10.53
C GLN A 87 -4.47 -6.24 9.72
N SER A 88 -4.08 -6.94 8.67
CA SER A 88 -2.98 -6.51 7.78
C SER A 88 -3.28 -5.15 7.12
N ASN A 89 -4.52 -4.96 6.66
CA ASN A 89 -4.97 -3.68 6.11
C ASN A 89 -4.90 -2.56 7.15
N LEU A 90 -5.33 -2.84 8.39
CA LEU A 90 -5.27 -1.87 9.49
C LEU A 90 -3.82 -1.53 9.84
N ASP A 91 -2.91 -2.50 9.83
CA ASP A 91 -1.48 -2.27 10.03
C ASP A 91 -0.93 -1.31 8.96
N GLU A 92 -1.22 -1.57 7.68
CA GLU A 92 -0.79 -0.69 6.59
C GLU A 92 -1.40 0.70 6.71
N PHE A 93 -2.66 0.81 7.11
CA PHE A 93 -3.34 2.08 7.36
C PHE A 93 -2.63 2.91 8.43
N PHE A 94 -2.26 2.31 9.56
CA PHE A 94 -1.47 2.99 10.59
C PHE A 94 -0.08 3.37 10.09
N MET A 95 0.61 2.47 9.41
CA MET A 95 1.95 2.73 8.88
C MET A 95 1.98 3.89 7.89
N VAL A 96 0.94 4.06 7.09
CA VAL A 96 0.93 4.98 5.96
C VAL A 96 0.07 6.20 6.25
N ARG A 97 -1.20 6.00 6.62
CA ARG A 97 -2.17 7.10 6.73
C ARG A 97 -2.08 7.82 8.05
N VAL A 98 -2.09 7.06 9.16
CA VAL A 98 -1.92 7.67 10.48
C VAL A 98 -0.52 8.25 10.62
N GLY A 99 0.51 7.54 10.12
CA GLY A 99 1.87 8.07 10.07
C GLY A 99 1.97 9.42 9.36
N SER A 100 1.38 9.54 8.17
CA SER A 100 1.33 10.81 7.43
C SER A 100 0.55 11.91 8.17
N LEU A 101 -0.53 11.57 8.88
CA LEU A 101 -1.28 12.54 9.70
C LEU A 101 -0.47 13.00 10.93
N GLU A 102 0.31 12.13 11.56
CA GLU A 102 1.21 12.51 12.65
C GLU A 102 2.30 13.47 12.16
N ASP A 103 2.89 13.21 11.00
CA ASP A 103 3.87 14.13 10.40
C ASP A 103 3.23 15.50 10.10
N GLN A 104 2.00 15.52 9.56
CA GLN A 104 1.25 16.75 9.32
C GLN A 104 0.92 17.51 10.62
N LYS A 105 0.55 16.80 11.70
CA LYS A 105 0.29 17.38 13.03
C LYS A 105 1.53 18.10 13.56
N LEU A 106 2.72 17.53 13.35
CA LEU A 106 3.99 18.14 13.75
C LEU A 106 4.33 19.38 12.91
N LEU A 107 4.07 19.34 11.60
CA LEU A 107 4.38 20.46 10.70
C LEU A 107 3.41 21.64 10.87
N SER A 108 2.13 21.39 11.05
CA SER A 108 1.12 22.45 11.20
C SER A 108 -0.16 21.98 11.89
N GLN A 109 -0.41 22.45 13.10
CA GLN A 109 -1.65 22.21 13.83
C GLN A 109 -2.89 22.89 13.21
N LYS A 110 -2.71 23.84 12.28
CA LYS A 110 -3.79 24.64 11.67
C LYS A 110 -4.18 24.17 10.28
N LEU A 111 -3.38 23.32 9.66
CA LEU A 111 -3.67 22.80 8.32
C LEU A 111 -4.95 21.94 8.39
N ARG A 112 -5.91 22.24 7.52
CA ARG A 112 -7.17 21.52 7.41
C ARG A 112 -7.30 20.87 6.06
N GLU A 113 -7.85 19.66 6.05
CA GLU A 113 -8.14 18.98 4.80
C GLU A 113 -9.33 19.67 4.07
N ASN A 114 -9.41 19.50 2.77
CA ASN A 114 -10.21 20.35 1.90
C ASN A 114 -11.69 19.96 1.72
N LYS A 115 -12.18 18.91 2.40
CA LYS A 115 -13.56 18.41 2.29
C LYS A 115 -14.31 18.54 3.61
N THR A 116 -13.85 17.86 4.65
CA THR A 116 -14.50 17.90 5.97
C THR A 116 -13.96 19.01 6.88
N ASN A 117 -12.88 19.69 6.44
CA ASN A 117 -12.24 20.78 7.17
C ASN A 117 -11.66 20.36 8.54
N MET A 118 -11.32 19.07 8.71
CA MET A 118 -10.68 18.54 9.91
C MET A 118 -9.19 18.82 9.89
N THR A 119 -8.60 19.12 11.05
CA THR A 119 -7.14 19.13 11.24
C THR A 119 -6.60 17.70 11.31
N ALA A 120 -5.28 17.51 11.18
CA ALA A 120 -4.66 16.20 11.34
C ALA A 120 -4.96 15.59 12.73
N GLY A 121 -4.91 16.38 13.81
CA GLY A 121 -5.24 15.93 15.16
C GLY A 121 -6.68 15.45 15.29
N GLU A 122 -7.66 16.23 14.77
CA GLU A 122 -9.10 15.87 14.79
C GLU A 122 -9.35 14.58 14.00
N GLN A 123 -8.63 14.36 12.88
CA GLN A 123 -8.71 13.13 12.10
C GLN A 123 -8.15 11.94 12.88
N ILE A 124 -6.98 12.07 13.50
CA ILE A 124 -6.35 11.02 14.32
C ILE A 124 -7.27 10.62 15.47
N GLU A 125 -7.83 11.58 16.21
CA GLU A 125 -8.75 11.29 17.34
C GLU A 125 -9.97 10.48 16.85
N ALA A 126 -10.59 10.90 15.75
CA ALA A 126 -11.72 10.19 15.17
C ALA A 126 -11.34 8.77 14.68
N ILE A 127 -10.16 8.61 14.09
CA ILE A 127 -9.62 7.33 13.66
C ILE A 127 -9.42 6.40 14.86
N LEU A 128 -8.73 6.86 15.92
CA LEU A 128 -8.41 6.05 17.09
C LEU A 128 -9.70 5.55 17.78
N LYS A 129 -10.70 6.42 17.90
CA LYS A 129 -12.03 6.03 18.42
C LYS A 129 -12.67 4.94 17.56
N ARG A 130 -12.69 5.13 16.23
CA ARG A 130 -13.31 4.16 15.33
C ARG A 130 -12.56 2.82 15.32
N VAL A 131 -11.26 2.84 15.40
CA VAL A 131 -10.42 1.64 15.47
C VAL A 131 -10.65 0.86 16.77
N ALA A 132 -10.87 1.54 17.91
CA ALA A 132 -11.22 0.86 19.15
C ALA A 132 -12.51 0.05 19.00
N GLU A 133 -13.58 0.64 18.41
CA GLU A 133 -14.85 -0.05 18.11
C GLU A 133 -14.66 -1.26 17.18
N LEU A 134 -13.85 -1.11 16.13
CA LEU A 134 -13.56 -2.19 15.18
C LEU A 134 -12.72 -3.31 15.80
N ASN A 135 -11.82 -3.00 16.74
CA ASN A 135 -11.05 -4.00 17.46
C ASN A 135 -11.92 -4.85 18.38
N GLU A 136 -12.90 -4.26 19.09
CA GLU A 136 -13.86 -5.02 19.90
C GLU A 136 -14.65 -6.01 19.02
N ARG A 137 -15.13 -5.56 17.86
CA ARG A 137 -15.83 -6.42 16.89
C ARG A 137 -14.92 -7.52 16.34
N LYS A 138 -13.68 -7.18 15.97
CA LYS A 138 -12.65 -8.14 15.51
C LYS A 138 -12.40 -9.23 16.56
N ASP A 139 -12.26 -8.86 17.83
CA ASP A 139 -12.00 -9.80 18.93
C ASP A 139 -13.18 -10.76 19.14
N ALA A 140 -14.42 -10.29 19.03
CA ALA A 140 -15.61 -11.12 19.10
C ALA A 140 -15.71 -12.12 17.93
N ILE A 141 -15.42 -11.65 16.71
CA ILE A 141 -15.38 -12.50 15.50
C ILE A 141 -14.27 -13.56 15.62
N TYR A 142 -13.08 -13.17 16.09
CA TYR A 142 -11.99 -14.10 16.35
C TYR A 142 -12.41 -15.22 17.31
N ALA A 143 -13.05 -14.87 18.42
CA ALA A 143 -13.51 -15.86 19.40
C ALA A 143 -14.55 -16.83 18.80
N SER A 144 -15.47 -16.32 17.97
CA SER A 144 -16.46 -17.15 17.25
C SER A 144 -15.78 -18.11 16.26
N ILE A 145 -14.87 -17.60 15.44
CA ILE A 145 -14.12 -18.40 14.45
C ILE A 145 -13.30 -19.49 15.16
N MET A 146 -12.58 -19.17 16.23
CA MET A 146 -11.77 -20.14 16.95
C MET A 146 -12.59 -21.22 17.64
N LYS A 147 -13.81 -20.93 18.05
CA LYS A 147 -14.75 -21.94 18.52
C LYS A 147 -15.10 -22.94 17.43
N GLU A 148 -15.46 -22.46 16.24
CA GLU A 148 -15.77 -23.31 15.08
C GLU A 148 -14.54 -24.12 14.62
N VAL A 149 -13.33 -23.55 14.65
CA VAL A 149 -12.06 -24.23 14.39
C VAL A 149 -11.86 -25.41 15.36
N GLY A 150 -12.18 -25.19 16.66
CA GLY A 150 -12.17 -26.25 17.67
C GLY A 150 -13.14 -27.38 17.37
N GLU A 151 -14.34 -27.08 16.86
CA GLU A 151 -15.33 -28.08 16.42
C GLU A 151 -14.84 -28.93 15.22
N LYS A 152 -13.84 -28.44 14.48
CA LYS A 152 -13.16 -29.16 13.39
C LYS A 152 -11.91 -29.91 13.84
N GLY A 153 -11.65 -29.99 15.15
CA GLY A 153 -10.55 -30.77 15.74
C GLY A 153 -9.19 -30.06 15.77
N VAL A 154 -9.16 -28.75 15.48
CA VAL A 154 -7.95 -27.94 15.64
C VAL A 154 -8.10 -27.00 16.83
N HIS A 155 -7.25 -27.13 17.83
CA HIS A 155 -7.38 -26.40 19.10
C HIS A 155 -6.19 -25.49 19.34
N LEU A 156 -6.46 -24.23 19.63
CA LEU A 156 -5.50 -23.33 20.22
C LEU A 156 -5.74 -23.28 21.74
N THR A 157 -4.75 -23.67 22.54
CA THR A 157 -4.91 -23.86 23.99
C THR A 157 -4.03 -22.89 24.80
N ASP A 158 -4.39 -22.74 26.06
CA ASP A 158 -3.60 -22.05 27.08
C ASP A 158 -3.16 -23.03 28.19
N PHE A 159 -2.27 -22.59 29.10
CA PHE A 159 -1.78 -23.43 30.18
C PHE A 159 -2.84 -23.87 31.19
N LYS A 160 -4.00 -23.21 31.26
CA LYS A 160 -5.06 -23.55 32.21
C LYS A 160 -5.82 -24.81 31.76
N ALA A 161 -5.88 -25.05 30.46
CA ALA A 161 -6.60 -26.17 29.86
C ALA A 161 -5.72 -27.42 29.70
N LEU A 162 -4.41 -27.36 29.96
CA LEU A 162 -3.48 -28.45 29.71
C LEU A 162 -3.47 -29.52 30.81
N ALA A 163 -3.32 -30.78 30.39
CA ALA A 163 -2.97 -31.87 31.28
C ALA A 163 -1.53 -31.75 31.82
N LYS A 164 -1.22 -32.39 32.94
CA LYS A 164 0.12 -32.35 33.55
C LYS A 164 1.23 -32.85 32.60
N SER A 165 0.95 -33.89 31.81
CA SER A 165 1.89 -34.42 30.81
C SER A 165 2.21 -33.43 29.72
N GLU A 166 1.22 -32.68 29.23
CA GLU A 166 1.33 -31.66 28.18
C GLU A 166 2.10 -30.45 28.70
N SER A 167 1.75 -30.00 29.92
CA SER A 167 2.49 -28.90 30.58
C SER A 167 3.97 -29.26 30.77
N LYS A 168 4.29 -30.53 31.14
CA LYS A 168 5.66 -31.02 31.29
C LYS A 168 6.38 -31.03 29.94
N TYR A 169 5.72 -31.53 28.89
CA TYR A 169 6.27 -31.50 27.54
C TYR A 169 6.63 -30.07 27.08
N LEU A 170 5.72 -29.11 27.27
CA LEU A 170 5.95 -27.72 26.92
C LEU A 170 7.07 -27.08 27.77
N GLU A 171 7.20 -27.47 29.02
CA GLU A 171 8.32 -27.01 29.87
C GLU A 171 9.66 -27.54 29.34
N GLU A 172 9.74 -28.83 29.02
CA GLU A 172 10.94 -29.44 28.45
C GLU A 172 11.28 -28.82 27.10
N TYR A 173 10.28 -28.62 26.23
CA TYR A 173 10.43 -27.95 24.94
C TYR A 173 10.94 -26.50 25.13
N PHE A 174 10.33 -25.73 26.04
CA PHE A 174 10.73 -24.37 26.33
C PHE A 174 12.20 -24.30 26.80
N MET A 175 12.59 -25.15 27.73
CA MET A 175 13.95 -25.14 28.28
C MET A 175 15.00 -25.55 27.26
N LYS A 176 14.66 -26.48 26.35
CA LYS A 176 15.61 -27.05 25.40
C LYS A 176 15.68 -26.26 24.09
N GLU A 177 14.53 -25.88 23.53
CA GLU A 177 14.45 -25.30 22.19
C GLU A 177 14.28 -23.76 22.20
N ILE A 178 13.63 -23.18 23.22
CA ILE A 178 13.33 -21.75 23.27
C ILE A 178 14.37 -20.98 24.08
N VAL A 179 14.65 -21.37 25.32
CA VAL A 179 15.54 -20.63 26.24
C VAL A 179 16.91 -20.33 25.64
N PRO A 180 17.59 -21.23 24.91
CA PRO A 180 18.92 -20.95 24.35
C PRO A 180 18.93 -19.84 23.31
N LEU A 181 17.77 -19.54 22.71
CA LEU A 181 17.63 -18.57 21.63
C LEU A 181 17.03 -17.23 22.12
N LEU A 182 16.63 -17.13 23.41
CA LEU A 182 16.00 -15.93 23.94
C LEU A 182 16.97 -14.77 24.09
N SER A 183 16.65 -13.63 23.53
CA SER A 183 17.30 -12.34 23.77
C SER A 183 16.60 -11.62 24.92
N VAL A 184 17.06 -11.85 26.15
CA VAL A 184 16.46 -11.31 27.38
C VAL A 184 17.01 -9.93 27.70
N MET A 185 16.14 -8.93 27.83
CA MET A 185 16.52 -7.55 28.14
C MET A 185 15.83 -7.07 29.40
N ILE A 186 16.54 -6.28 30.24
CA ILE A 186 15.99 -5.59 31.42
C ILE A 186 16.34 -4.12 31.32
N VAL A 187 15.33 -3.27 31.15
CA VAL A 187 15.51 -1.83 31.02
C VAL A 187 16.06 -1.19 32.27
N GLY A 188 17.10 -0.38 32.12
CA GLY A 188 17.78 0.32 33.23
C GLY A 188 19.00 1.11 32.77
N ARG A 189 19.75 1.68 33.70
CA ARG A 189 20.91 2.55 33.36
C ARG A 189 21.96 1.91 32.46
N LYS A 190 22.14 0.59 32.54
CA LYS A 190 23.14 -0.16 31.75
C LYS A 190 22.55 -0.78 30.46
N GLN A 191 21.24 -0.89 30.39
CA GLN A 191 20.51 -1.39 29.25
C GLN A 191 19.33 -0.43 28.97
N PRO A 192 19.46 0.50 28.02
CA PRO A 192 18.36 1.38 27.64
C PRO A 192 17.18 0.58 27.06
N PHE A 193 16.04 1.22 26.92
CA PHE A 193 14.89 0.61 26.27
C PHE A 193 15.27 0.20 24.84
N PRO A 194 15.01 -1.05 24.43
CA PRO A 194 15.42 -1.52 23.12
C PRO A 194 14.56 -0.86 22.03
N PHE A 195 15.13 -0.73 20.85
CA PHE A 195 14.36 -0.37 19.67
C PHE A 195 13.40 -1.52 19.34
N LEU A 196 12.09 -1.27 19.49
CA LEU A 196 11.06 -2.21 19.10
C LEU A 196 10.83 -2.10 17.59
N LYS A 197 11.10 -3.15 16.86
CA LYS A 197 10.84 -3.19 15.41
C LYS A 197 9.34 -3.20 15.14
N GLY A 198 8.95 -2.54 14.07
CA GLY A 198 7.55 -2.52 13.63
C GLY A 198 7.03 -3.92 13.30
N GLN A 199 5.79 -4.20 13.70
CA GLN A 199 5.05 -5.45 13.46
C GLN A 199 5.63 -6.71 14.15
N GLU A 200 6.75 -6.61 14.88
CA GLU A 200 7.26 -7.72 15.69
C GLU A 200 6.54 -7.80 17.05
N ILE A 201 6.42 -9.01 17.55
CA ILE A 201 5.81 -9.32 18.85
C ILE A 201 6.88 -9.42 19.91
N TYR A 202 6.61 -8.85 21.09
CA TYR A 202 7.49 -8.89 22.25
C TYR A 202 6.72 -9.34 23.49
N ALA A 203 7.33 -10.15 24.32
CA ALA A 203 6.86 -10.41 25.68
C ALA A 203 7.38 -9.29 26.60
N LEU A 204 6.47 -8.55 27.21
CA LEU A 204 6.74 -7.52 28.22
C LEU A 204 6.50 -8.09 29.62
N ALA A 205 7.39 -7.80 30.55
CA ALA A 205 7.25 -8.14 31.95
C ALA A 205 7.49 -6.93 32.85
N VAL A 206 6.62 -6.72 33.85
CA VAL A 206 6.88 -5.81 34.98
C VAL A 206 7.59 -6.59 36.08
N LEU A 207 8.82 -6.26 36.33
CA LEU A 207 9.75 -6.97 37.23
C LEU A 207 9.91 -6.24 38.55
N GLY A 208 9.50 -6.87 39.64
CA GLY A 208 9.76 -6.38 41.01
C GLY A 208 11.18 -6.72 41.46
N THR A 209 11.90 -5.72 41.95
CA THR A 209 13.23 -5.88 42.58
C THR A 209 13.08 -6.12 44.07
N ARG A 210 14.15 -6.64 44.73
CA ARG A 210 14.19 -6.83 46.18
C ARG A 210 13.99 -5.52 46.96
N ASN A 211 14.32 -4.38 46.39
CA ASN A 211 14.20 -3.06 46.99
C ASN A 211 12.84 -2.38 46.65
N GLY A 212 11.85 -3.12 46.20
CA GLY A 212 10.50 -2.62 45.86
C GLY A 212 10.40 -1.80 44.58
N LYS A 213 11.49 -1.59 43.81
CA LYS A 213 11.46 -0.89 42.52
C LYS A 213 10.94 -1.80 41.43
N LYS A 214 10.14 -1.22 40.52
CA LYS A 214 9.72 -1.90 39.30
C LYS A 214 10.75 -1.68 38.17
N LYS A 215 10.89 -2.65 37.27
CA LYS A 215 11.67 -2.59 36.03
C LYS A 215 10.88 -3.20 34.90
N ILE A 216 11.24 -2.88 33.68
CA ILE A 216 10.67 -3.48 32.48
C ILE A 216 11.63 -4.56 31.97
N GLY A 217 11.09 -5.76 31.75
CA GLY A 217 11.73 -6.83 31.01
C GLY A 217 11.10 -6.97 29.62
N ILE A 218 11.92 -7.16 28.59
CA ILE A 218 11.45 -7.31 27.20
C ILE A 218 12.15 -8.50 26.55
N ILE A 219 11.39 -9.33 25.83
CA ILE A 219 11.89 -10.48 25.06
C ILE A 219 11.23 -10.47 23.69
N PRO A 220 12.02 -10.43 22.58
CA PRO A 220 11.47 -10.60 21.24
C PRO A 220 10.91 -12.02 21.04
N CYS A 221 9.70 -12.11 20.48
CA CYS A 221 9.06 -13.37 20.09
C CYS A 221 9.06 -13.53 18.57
N SER A 222 10.20 -13.32 17.92
CA SER A 222 10.31 -13.23 16.45
C SER A 222 10.00 -14.55 15.76
N SER A 223 9.11 -14.51 14.79
CA SER A 223 8.76 -15.67 13.95
C SER A 223 9.91 -16.16 13.05
N SER A 224 10.95 -15.34 12.86
CA SER A 224 12.17 -15.76 12.17
C SER A 224 13.07 -16.67 13.01
N VAL A 225 12.84 -16.73 14.33
CA VAL A 225 13.65 -17.52 15.28
C VAL A 225 12.84 -18.72 15.81
N PHE A 226 11.55 -18.53 16.05
CA PHE A 226 10.67 -19.53 16.65
C PHE A 226 9.50 -19.87 15.73
N PRO A 227 9.06 -21.15 15.67
CA PRO A 227 7.78 -21.48 15.05
C PRO A 227 6.67 -20.82 15.84
N ARG A 228 5.71 -20.15 15.14
CA ARG A 228 4.62 -19.41 15.77
C ARG A 228 3.64 -20.33 16.50
N LEU A 229 3.28 -21.45 15.86
CA LEU A 229 2.44 -22.48 16.41
C LEU A 229 3.28 -23.65 16.89
N ILE A 230 3.24 -23.91 18.20
CA ILE A 230 3.91 -25.04 18.82
C ILE A 230 2.90 -26.17 18.98
N ARG A 231 3.13 -27.28 18.28
CA ARG A 231 2.26 -28.47 18.37
C ARG A 231 2.46 -29.19 19.69
N ILE A 232 1.35 -29.54 20.35
CA ILE A 232 1.33 -30.32 21.58
C ILE A 232 0.98 -31.78 21.23
N PRO A 233 1.66 -32.80 21.74
CA PRO A 233 1.40 -34.21 21.44
C PRO A 233 0.13 -34.69 22.14
N THR A 234 -1.01 -34.39 21.54
CA THR A 234 -2.36 -34.79 21.95
C THR A 234 -3.01 -35.66 20.86
N LYS A 235 -4.23 -36.12 21.09
CA LYS A 235 -5.00 -36.85 20.05
C LYS A 235 -5.44 -35.98 18.91
N ASP A 236 -5.79 -34.71 19.23
CA ASP A 236 -6.24 -33.70 18.28
C ASP A 236 -5.08 -32.79 17.88
N ASP A 237 -5.24 -32.04 16.79
CA ASP A 237 -4.29 -31.02 16.38
C ASP A 237 -4.37 -29.81 17.33
N THR A 238 -3.63 -29.93 18.44
CA THR A 238 -3.58 -28.94 19.52
C THR A 238 -2.29 -28.14 19.47
N TYR A 239 -2.42 -26.82 19.52
CA TYR A 239 -1.32 -25.88 19.38
C TYR A 239 -1.32 -24.82 20.49
N MET A 240 -0.13 -24.25 20.76
CA MET A 240 0.07 -23.08 21.60
C MET A 240 0.88 -22.04 20.83
N LEU A 241 0.52 -20.75 20.97
CA LEU A 241 1.34 -19.67 20.45
C LEU A 241 2.65 -19.52 21.23
N VAL A 242 3.76 -19.32 20.53
CA VAL A 242 5.09 -19.22 21.16
C VAL A 242 5.18 -18.07 22.15
N GLU A 243 4.51 -16.93 21.87
CA GLU A 243 4.46 -15.79 22.79
C GLU A 243 3.74 -16.14 24.10
N GLU A 244 2.71 -16.97 24.06
CA GLU A 244 2.01 -17.44 25.27
C GLU A 244 2.90 -18.40 26.09
N LEU A 245 3.65 -19.26 25.40
CA LEU A 245 4.64 -20.13 26.03
C LEU A 245 5.73 -19.32 26.73
N ILE A 246 6.27 -18.31 26.06
CA ILE A 246 7.29 -17.41 26.63
C ILE A 246 6.71 -16.63 27.82
N LEU A 247 5.52 -16.06 27.70
CA LEU A 247 4.85 -15.35 28.80
C LEU A 247 4.64 -16.24 30.02
N HIS A 248 4.28 -17.50 29.81
CA HIS A 248 4.06 -18.43 30.94
C HIS A 248 5.36 -18.65 31.74
N PHE A 249 6.47 -18.85 31.05
CA PHE A 249 7.75 -19.18 31.68
C PHE A 249 8.65 -17.98 31.97
N LEU A 250 8.17 -16.73 31.85
CA LEU A 250 8.93 -15.54 32.25
C LEU A 250 9.55 -15.62 33.64
N PRO A 251 8.90 -16.19 34.69
CA PRO A 251 9.52 -16.33 36.00
C PRO A 251 10.77 -17.24 36.02
N LYS A 252 10.86 -18.19 35.08
CA LYS A 252 12.05 -19.04 34.91
C LYS A 252 13.18 -18.34 34.16
N VAL A 253 12.84 -17.38 33.32
CA VAL A 253 13.79 -16.57 32.52
C VAL A 253 14.37 -15.47 33.39
N TYR A 254 13.53 -14.69 34.08
CA TYR A 254 13.94 -13.56 34.92
C TYR A 254 14.30 -14.00 36.37
N LYS A 255 15.22 -14.94 36.49
CA LYS A 255 15.69 -15.42 37.80
C LYS A 255 16.20 -14.25 38.63
N GLY A 256 15.72 -14.14 39.88
CA GLY A 256 16.10 -13.06 40.84
C GLY A 256 15.17 -11.84 40.80
N TYR A 257 14.17 -11.81 39.92
CA TYR A 257 13.10 -10.83 39.92
C TYR A 257 11.76 -11.52 40.16
N LYS A 258 10.79 -10.78 40.72
CA LYS A 258 9.39 -11.23 40.77
C LYS A 258 8.66 -10.66 39.55
N VAL A 259 8.12 -11.50 38.69
CA VAL A 259 7.22 -11.06 37.61
C VAL A 259 5.90 -10.64 38.25
N LEU A 260 5.59 -9.35 38.20
CA LEU A 260 4.39 -8.75 38.79
C LEU A 260 3.24 -8.77 37.80
N GLU A 261 3.51 -8.30 36.57
CA GLU A 261 2.55 -8.19 35.47
C GLU A 261 3.26 -8.59 34.19
N LYS A 262 2.50 -8.98 33.16
CA LYS A 262 3.05 -9.41 31.87
C LYS A 262 2.02 -9.25 30.75
N SER A 263 2.48 -8.85 29.59
CA SER A 263 1.65 -8.72 28.38
C SER A 263 2.48 -9.06 27.13
N VAL A 264 1.83 -9.50 26.09
CA VAL A 264 2.41 -9.41 24.74
C VAL A 264 2.22 -7.98 24.27
N ILE A 265 3.23 -7.42 23.63
CA ILE A 265 3.15 -6.10 23.00
C ILE A 265 3.55 -6.16 21.54
N ARG A 266 2.99 -5.27 20.74
CA ARG A 266 3.30 -5.10 19.32
C ARG A 266 3.25 -3.61 18.97
N VAL A 267 4.29 -3.13 18.26
CA VAL A 267 4.39 -1.73 17.83
C VAL A 267 4.18 -1.64 16.33
N THR A 268 3.36 -0.69 15.87
CA THR A 268 3.31 -0.28 14.47
C THR A 268 4.04 1.04 14.32
N ARG A 269 4.94 1.14 13.32
CA ARG A 269 5.73 2.35 13.06
C ARG A 269 5.28 3.03 11.79
N ASN A 270 5.40 4.35 11.75
CA ASN A 270 5.26 5.13 10.52
C ASN A 270 6.18 4.54 9.44
N ALA A 271 5.68 4.45 8.21
CA ALA A 271 6.43 3.98 7.05
C ALA A 271 6.37 4.99 5.89
N ASP A 272 5.74 6.12 6.11
CA ASP A 272 5.67 7.20 5.12
C ASP A 272 6.87 8.14 5.33
N ILE A 273 7.75 8.24 4.34
CA ILE A 273 8.90 9.14 4.35
C ILE A 273 8.73 10.13 3.21
N ASP A 274 8.90 11.41 3.49
CA ASP A 274 9.06 12.42 2.46
C ASP A 274 10.36 12.13 1.67
N PHE A 275 10.22 11.96 0.37
CA PHE A 275 11.33 11.72 -0.55
C PHE A 275 12.33 12.88 -0.58
N ASN A 276 11.90 14.07 -0.22
CA ASN A 276 12.74 15.26 -0.14
C ASN A 276 13.56 15.31 1.15
N ALA A 277 13.29 14.44 2.12
CA ALA A 277 14.04 14.40 3.40
C ALA A 277 15.47 13.86 3.27
N VAL A 278 15.80 13.17 2.18
CA VAL A 278 17.17 12.73 1.87
C VAL A 278 17.76 13.68 0.82
N TYR A 279 18.40 14.74 1.28
CA TYR A 279 19.06 15.73 0.43
C TYR A 279 20.52 15.31 0.21
N ASP A 280 20.78 14.62 -0.90
CA ASP A 280 22.13 14.31 -1.37
C ASP A 280 22.09 14.43 -2.90
N GLU A 281 22.69 15.49 -3.42
CA GLU A 281 22.68 15.80 -4.86
C GLU A 281 23.55 14.84 -5.68
N ASP A 282 24.48 14.15 -5.01
CA ASP A 282 25.45 13.25 -5.66
C ASP A 282 24.93 11.81 -5.80
N LEU A 283 23.79 11.46 -5.15
CA LEU A 283 23.20 10.12 -5.24
C LEU A 283 22.21 10.02 -6.40
N ASP A 284 22.34 8.93 -7.16
CA ASP A 284 21.31 8.59 -8.13
C ASP A 284 19.96 8.30 -7.41
N TYR A 285 18.86 8.43 -8.15
CA TYR A 285 17.50 8.29 -7.59
C TYR A 285 17.27 6.91 -6.95
N ARG A 286 17.86 5.86 -7.49
CA ARG A 286 17.76 4.48 -6.98
C ARG A 286 18.51 4.31 -5.66
N ASP A 287 19.72 4.85 -5.53
CA ASP A 287 20.50 4.78 -4.29
C ASP A 287 19.86 5.63 -3.20
N LYS A 288 19.28 6.79 -3.55
CA LYS A 288 18.44 7.59 -2.67
C LYS A 288 17.25 6.79 -2.15
N MET A 289 16.56 6.05 -3.01
CA MET A 289 15.47 5.14 -2.63
C MET A 289 15.93 4.03 -1.69
N ALA A 290 17.08 3.43 -1.95
CA ALA A 290 17.65 2.38 -1.08
C ALA A 290 17.97 2.91 0.33
N GLN A 291 18.43 4.15 0.47
CA GLN A 291 18.63 4.80 1.75
C GLN A 291 17.30 5.08 2.46
N ILE A 292 16.29 5.59 1.76
CA ILE A 292 14.94 5.82 2.29
C ILE A 292 14.35 4.53 2.86
N VAL A 293 14.45 3.41 2.15
CA VAL A 293 13.99 2.10 2.64
C VAL A 293 14.69 1.69 3.94
N LYS A 294 15.97 2.02 4.11
CA LYS A 294 16.70 1.75 5.37
C LYS A 294 16.23 2.67 6.52
N LEU A 295 15.98 3.95 6.23
CA LEU A 295 15.50 4.93 7.22
C LEU A 295 14.08 4.61 7.70
N ARG A 296 13.19 4.16 6.82
CA ARG A 296 11.80 3.77 7.12
C ARG A 296 11.70 2.80 8.32
N LYS A 297 12.65 1.90 8.47
CA LYS A 297 12.67 0.93 9.58
C LYS A 297 12.86 1.56 10.97
N LYS A 298 13.24 2.84 11.03
CA LYS A 298 13.54 3.57 12.27
C LYS A 298 12.55 4.70 12.59
N LEU A 299 11.47 4.82 11.82
CA LEU A 299 10.50 5.89 12.02
C LEU A 299 9.71 5.75 13.32
N ALA A 300 9.05 6.85 13.72
CA ALA A 300 8.31 6.96 14.97
C ALA A 300 7.20 5.89 15.09
N PRO A 301 6.91 5.36 16.28
CA PRO A 301 5.78 4.50 16.51
C PRO A 301 4.47 5.29 16.42
N VAL A 302 3.44 4.67 15.86
CA VAL A 302 2.11 5.26 15.66
C VAL A 302 1.00 4.46 16.32
N ARG A 303 1.32 3.24 16.83
CA ARG A 303 0.38 2.40 17.58
C ARG A 303 1.14 1.41 18.46
N LEU A 304 0.67 1.21 19.69
CA LEU A 304 1.07 0.15 20.60
C LEU A 304 -0.15 -0.72 20.91
N GLU A 305 -0.01 -2.02 20.75
CA GLU A 305 -1.03 -3.01 21.06
C GLU A 305 -0.55 -3.87 22.24
N LEU A 306 -1.48 -4.17 23.17
CA LEU A 306 -1.25 -5.06 24.30
C LEU A 306 -2.28 -6.20 24.27
N SER A 307 -1.84 -7.41 24.67
CA SER A 307 -2.73 -8.56 24.82
C SER A 307 -3.35 -8.67 26.21
N ARG A 308 -2.77 -7.99 27.20
CA ARG A 308 -3.24 -7.97 28.58
C ARG A 308 -3.02 -6.60 29.17
N ASP A 309 -3.96 -6.21 30.00
CA ASP A 309 -3.83 -4.97 30.77
C ASP A 309 -2.65 -5.06 31.74
N ILE A 310 -1.94 -3.94 31.87
CA ILE A 310 -0.86 -3.71 32.83
C ILE A 310 -1.07 -2.36 33.50
N ASN A 311 -0.44 -2.16 34.65
CA ASN A 311 -0.55 -0.93 35.43
C ASN A 311 -0.30 0.33 34.57
N GLU A 312 -1.18 1.34 34.69
CA GLU A 312 -1.13 2.60 33.90
C GLU A 312 0.23 3.30 33.96
N ASP A 313 0.89 3.37 35.14
CA ASP A 313 2.22 3.99 35.26
C ASP A 313 3.26 3.26 34.40
N MET A 314 3.11 1.94 34.23
CA MET A 314 4.00 1.16 33.37
C MET A 314 3.68 1.37 31.90
N ILE A 315 2.40 1.54 31.52
CA ILE A 315 2.01 1.92 30.16
C ILE A 315 2.60 3.29 29.82
N LYS A 316 2.44 4.29 30.71
CA LYS A 316 3.04 5.62 30.54
C LYS A 316 4.55 5.53 30.33
N GLN A 317 5.24 4.75 31.15
CA GLN A 317 6.69 4.57 31.03
C GLN A 317 7.08 3.90 29.70
N VAL A 318 6.31 2.92 29.21
CA VAL A 318 6.54 2.29 27.90
C VAL A 318 6.31 3.30 26.77
N CYS A 319 5.25 4.12 26.86
CA CYS A 319 4.96 5.18 25.90
C CYS A 319 6.06 6.24 25.88
N GLU A 320 6.54 6.70 27.05
CA GLU A 320 7.67 7.64 27.16
C GLU A 320 8.93 7.07 26.48
N TYR A 321 9.28 5.81 26.76
CA TYR A 321 10.42 5.15 26.12
C TYR A 321 10.25 4.92 24.63
N ALA A 322 9.02 4.74 24.18
CA ALA A 322 8.69 4.55 22.77
C ALA A 322 8.47 5.88 22.02
N GLU A 323 8.47 7.02 22.74
CA GLU A 323 8.17 8.35 22.20
C GLU A 323 6.77 8.43 21.55
N MET A 324 5.74 7.94 22.28
CA MET A 324 4.37 7.83 21.78
C MET A 324 3.36 8.37 22.79
N GLU A 325 2.25 8.93 22.30
CA GLU A 325 1.12 9.38 23.12
C GLU A 325 0.23 8.21 23.59
N GLU A 326 -0.34 8.27 24.80
CA GLU A 326 -1.16 7.21 25.38
C GLU A 326 -2.41 6.84 24.53
N PRO A 327 -3.14 7.77 23.87
CA PRO A 327 -4.30 7.41 23.07
C PRO A 327 -4.02 6.42 21.93
N HIS A 328 -2.77 6.22 21.57
CA HIS A 328 -2.32 5.25 20.55
C HIS A 328 -2.14 3.83 21.09
N VAL A 329 -2.52 3.58 22.36
CA VAL A 329 -2.42 2.26 23.01
C VAL A 329 -3.76 1.54 22.91
N PHE A 330 -3.73 0.30 22.40
CA PHE A 330 -4.90 -0.55 22.25
C PHE A 330 -4.74 -1.85 23.03
N LEU A 331 -5.74 -2.23 23.81
CA LEU A 331 -5.84 -3.53 24.44
C LEU A 331 -6.70 -4.45 23.53
N ASN A 332 -6.13 -5.56 23.07
CA ASN A 332 -6.81 -6.54 22.23
C ASN A 332 -6.90 -7.90 22.95
N GLN A 333 -8.03 -8.58 22.83
CA GLN A 333 -8.23 -9.92 23.39
C GLN A 333 -7.75 -11.01 22.42
N ALA A 334 -7.90 -10.78 21.11
CA ALA A 334 -7.32 -11.64 20.09
C ALA A 334 -5.78 -11.49 20.06
N PRO A 335 -5.04 -12.51 19.58
CA PRO A 335 -3.59 -12.40 19.37
C PRO A 335 -3.23 -11.19 18.50
N LEU A 336 -2.14 -10.50 18.86
CA LEU A 336 -1.73 -9.23 18.25
C LEU A 336 -1.28 -9.34 16.79
N ASP A 337 -1.07 -10.54 16.30
CA ASP A 337 -0.79 -10.84 14.90
C ASP A 337 -1.56 -12.10 14.53
N LEU A 338 -2.51 -11.97 13.61
CA LEU A 338 -3.39 -13.05 13.15
C LEU A 338 -2.83 -13.84 11.97
N SER A 339 -1.59 -13.59 11.55
CA SER A 339 -0.98 -14.31 10.43
C SER A 339 -0.85 -15.83 10.65
N PHE A 340 -0.86 -16.29 11.91
CA PHE A 340 -0.86 -17.72 12.23
C PHE A 340 -2.14 -18.43 11.76
N LEU A 341 -3.24 -17.71 11.53
CA LEU A 341 -4.48 -18.29 10.99
C LEU A 341 -4.28 -18.93 9.62
N PHE A 342 -3.35 -18.42 8.81
CA PHE A 342 -2.99 -19.06 7.53
C PHE A 342 -2.39 -20.46 7.73
N GLN A 343 -1.66 -20.70 8.83
CA GLN A 343 -1.15 -22.03 9.15
C GLN A 343 -2.27 -22.98 9.61
N ILE A 344 -3.26 -22.46 10.34
CA ILE A 344 -4.47 -23.23 10.72
C ILE A 344 -5.32 -23.54 9.48
N GLU A 345 -5.48 -22.57 8.59
CA GLU A 345 -6.14 -22.75 7.29
C GLU A 345 -5.50 -23.89 6.49
N ASP A 346 -4.18 -23.94 6.39
CA ASP A 346 -3.46 -25.01 5.67
C ASP A 346 -3.76 -26.41 6.24
N ILE A 347 -4.02 -26.52 7.54
CA ILE A 347 -4.42 -27.78 8.20
C ILE A 347 -5.86 -28.15 7.80
N LEU A 348 -6.78 -27.19 7.85
CA LEU A 348 -8.22 -27.39 7.62
C LEU A 348 -8.61 -27.45 6.13
N ARG A 349 -7.81 -26.91 5.23
CA ARG A 349 -8.07 -26.81 3.78
C ARG A 349 -8.30 -28.16 3.09
N LYS A 350 -7.98 -29.26 3.76
CA LYS A 350 -8.26 -30.64 3.28
C LYS A 350 -9.76 -30.95 3.22
N ASP A 351 -10.58 -30.28 4.03
CA ASP A 351 -12.03 -30.37 3.96
C ASP A 351 -12.55 -29.33 2.95
N ALA A 352 -13.02 -29.81 1.81
CA ALA A 352 -13.54 -28.97 0.71
C ALA A 352 -14.75 -28.11 1.10
N ASN A 353 -15.46 -28.44 2.20
CA ASN A 353 -16.59 -27.63 2.68
C ASN A 353 -16.15 -26.37 3.44
N LEU A 354 -14.88 -26.29 3.83
CA LEU A 354 -14.34 -25.17 4.61
C LEU A 354 -13.65 -24.11 3.74
N VAL A 355 -13.58 -24.31 2.44
CA VAL A 355 -12.95 -23.42 1.47
C VAL A 355 -13.86 -23.19 0.28
N TYR A 356 -13.70 -22.04 -0.38
CA TYR A 356 -14.30 -21.86 -1.69
C TYR A 356 -13.63 -22.78 -2.73
N GLN A 357 -14.43 -23.26 -3.67
CA GLN A 357 -13.88 -23.99 -4.80
C GLN A 357 -12.89 -23.08 -5.56
N ARG A 358 -11.65 -23.57 -5.69
CA ARG A 358 -10.61 -22.82 -6.38
C ARG A 358 -10.96 -22.61 -7.85
N ARG A 359 -11.12 -21.36 -8.23
CA ARG A 359 -11.29 -20.98 -9.63
C ARG A 359 -9.94 -20.97 -10.35
N VAL A 360 -9.90 -21.60 -11.51
CA VAL A 360 -8.71 -21.59 -12.39
C VAL A 360 -9.01 -20.65 -13.53
N PRO A 361 -8.14 -19.64 -13.79
CA PRO A 361 -8.32 -18.74 -14.92
C PRO A 361 -8.44 -19.51 -16.23
N GLN A 362 -9.45 -19.23 -17.01
CA GLN A 362 -9.76 -19.92 -18.26
C GLN A 362 -9.02 -19.25 -19.44
N PRO A 363 -8.79 -19.96 -20.54
CA PRO A 363 -8.38 -19.34 -21.80
C PRO A 363 -9.42 -18.31 -22.24
N SER A 364 -8.97 -17.21 -22.86
CA SER A 364 -9.90 -16.23 -23.42
C SER A 364 -10.63 -16.81 -24.62
N PRO A 365 -11.97 -16.64 -24.72
CA PRO A 365 -12.74 -17.06 -25.89
C PRO A 365 -12.45 -16.21 -27.15
N MET A 366 -11.80 -15.06 -26.98
CA MET A 366 -11.39 -14.17 -28.06
C MET A 366 -10.11 -14.63 -28.76
N LEU A 367 -9.39 -15.62 -28.21
CA LEU A 367 -8.10 -16.05 -28.72
C LEU A 367 -8.07 -17.57 -28.94
N LYS A 368 -7.42 -17.98 -30.02
CA LYS A 368 -7.10 -19.37 -30.30
C LYS A 368 -5.80 -19.74 -29.58
N SER A 369 -5.88 -20.66 -28.63
CA SER A 369 -4.78 -20.99 -27.71
C SER A 369 -3.52 -21.58 -28.35
N ASN A 370 -3.62 -22.13 -29.56
CA ASN A 370 -2.53 -22.80 -30.27
C ASN A 370 -1.90 -21.94 -31.39
N GLU A 371 -2.32 -20.71 -31.53
CA GLU A 371 -1.84 -19.78 -32.55
C GLU A 371 -1.03 -18.64 -31.90
N HIS A 372 -0.15 -18.00 -32.66
CA HIS A 372 0.53 -16.79 -32.19
C HIS A 372 -0.46 -15.69 -31.84
N ILE A 373 -0.15 -14.92 -30.79
CA ILE A 373 -1.04 -13.88 -30.26
C ILE A 373 -0.99 -12.62 -31.12
N ILE A 374 0.18 -12.20 -31.57
CA ILE A 374 0.36 -10.96 -32.34
C ILE A 374 -0.51 -10.93 -33.60
N PRO A 375 -0.56 -11.97 -34.47
CA PRO A 375 -1.42 -11.96 -35.64
C PRO A 375 -2.91 -11.82 -35.29
N GLN A 376 -3.37 -12.40 -34.18
CA GLN A 376 -4.76 -12.32 -33.75
C GLN A 376 -5.12 -10.91 -33.28
N ILE A 377 -4.21 -10.22 -32.57
CA ILE A 377 -4.41 -8.83 -32.14
C ILE A 377 -4.44 -7.88 -33.35
N LEU A 378 -3.66 -8.17 -34.40
CA LEU A 378 -3.69 -7.38 -35.63
C LEU A 378 -5.00 -7.53 -36.41
N ASP A 379 -5.75 -8.63 -36.20
CA ASP A 379 -7.05 -8.91 -36.82
C ASP A 379 -8.20 -8.29 -36.01
N HIS A 380 -8.16 -8.35 -34.68
CA HIS A 380 -9.22 -7.82 -33.80
C HIS A 380 -8.72 -7.45 -32.41
N ASP A 381 -9.44 -6.55 -31.75
CA ASP A 381 -9.19 -6.16 -30.36
C ASP A 381 -9.44 -7.33 -29.41
N VAL A 382 -8.62 -7.45 -28.36
CA VAL A 382 -8.72 -8.48 -27.33
C VAL A 382 -8.93 -7.85 -25.96
N LEU A 383 -10.04 -8.17 -25.29
CA LEU A 383 -10.31 -7.76 -23.92
C LEU A 383 -10.21 -8.97 -23.00
N LEU A 384 -9.25 -8.94 -22.06
CA LEU A 384 -9.07 -9.96 -21.02
C LEU A 384 -9.69 -9.48 -19.70
N SER A 385 -10.43 -10.38 -19.05
CA SER A 385 -11.10 -10.13 -17.77
C SER A 385 -10.49 -10.99 -16.65
N TYR A 386 -9.60 -10.41 -15.85
CA TYR A 386 -9.00 -11.08 -14.72
C TYR A 386 -9.96 -11.08 -13.51
N PRO A 387 -9.89 -12.06 -12.61
CA PRO A 387 -9.08 -13.28 -12.58
C PRO A 387 -9.71 -14.45 -13.34
N TYR A 388 -10.82 -14.20 -14.06
CA TYR A 388 -11.61 -15.25 -14.74
C TYR A 388 -10.88 -15.79 -15.96
N GLU A 389 -10.21 -14.92 -16.69
CA GLU A 389 -9.34 -15.25 -17.81
C GLU A 389 -7.87 -15.17 -17.42
N SER A 390 -7.03 -15.91 -18.16
CA SER A 390 -5.60 -16.01 -17.87
C SER A 390 -4.82 -14.81 -18.40
N ILE A 391 -3.80 -14.35 -17.64
CA ILE A 391 -2.81 -13.38 -18.12
C ILE A 391 -1.83 -13.97 -19.15
N LYS A 392 -1.85 -15.28 -19.38
CA LYS A 392 -0.91 -15.95 -20.29
C LYS A 392 -0.86 -15.34 -21.70
N PRO A 393 -1.98 -14.98 -22.35
CA PRO A 393 -1.94 -14.35 -23.67
C PRO A 393 -1.10 -13.06 -23.69
N PHE A 394 -1.21 -12.22 -22.67
CA PHE A 394 -0.40 -11.01 -22.56
C PHE A 394 1.10 -11.34 -22.41
N LEU A 395 1.46 -12.32 -21.58
CA LEU A 395 2.84 -12.76 -21.43
C LEU A 395 3.39 -13.37 -22.71
N GLN A 396 2.59 -14.17 -23.41
CA GLN A 396 2.95 -14.75 -24.69
C GLN A 396 3.16 -13.67 -25.77
N MET A 397 2.29 -12.66 -25.82
CA MET A 397 2.46 -11.50 -26.70
C MET A 397 3.82 -10.80 -26.48
N LEU A 398 4.23 -10.60 -25.23
CA LEU A 398 5.53 -10.01 -24.92
C LEU A 398 6.70 -10.91 -25.38
N GLN A 399 6.59 -12.22 -25.15
CA GLN A 399 7.61 -13.19 -25.60
C GLN A 399 7.71 -13.26 -27.13
N GLU A 400 6.56 -13.24 -27.82
CA GLU A 400 6.52 -13.15 -29.29
C GLU A 400 7.17 -11.86 -29.78
N ALA A 401 6.82 -10.72 -29.17
CA ALA A 401 7.40 -9.42 -29.49
C ALA A 401 8.91 -9.35 -29.25
N ALA A 402 9.42 -10.01 -28.20
CA ALA A 402 10.85 -10.08 -27.94
C ALA A 402 11.64 -10.78 -29.07
N ARG A 403 11.02 -11.70 -29.79
CA ARG A 403 11.64 -12.53 -30.85
C ARG A 403 11.28 -12.11 -32.27
N ASP A 404 10.17 -11.40 -32.45
CA ASP A 404 9.70 -10.96 -33.76
C ASP A 404 10.68 -9.95 -34.39
N PRO A 405 11.30 -10.24 -35.58
CA PRO A 405 12.26 -9.34 -36.21
C PRO A 405 11.63 -8.01 -36.68
N GLU A 406 10.31 -7.95 -36.85
CA GLU A 406 9.59 -6.73 -37.23
C GLU A 406 9.36 -5.79 -36.05
N VAL A 407 9.46 -6.29 -34.80
CA VAL A 407 9.36 -5.44 -33.61
C VAL A 407 10.65 -4.65 -33.41
N ILE A 408 10.52 -3.32 -33.39
CA ILE A 408 11.64 -2.39 -33.22
C ILE A 408 11.74 -1.83 -31.80
N SER A 409 10.62 -1.70 -31.10
CA SER A 409 10.64 -1.22 -29.71
C SER A 409 9.52 -1.78 -28.86
N ILE A 410 9.78 -1.91 -27.54
CA ILE A 410 8.79 -2.21 -26.50
C ILE A 410 8.91 -1.14 -25.43
N ARG A 411 7.79 -0.48 -25.10
CA ARG A 411 7.70 0.52 -24.02
C ARG A 411 6.68 0.09 -22.98
N MET A 412 7.03 0.22 -21.70
CA MET A 412 6.16 -0.31 -20.65
C MET A 412 6.28 0.47 -19.34
N THR A 413 5.15 0.62 -18.63
CA THR A 413 5.12 1.16 -17.27
C THR A 413 5.04 0.01 -16.26
N LEU A 414 5.91 0.00 -15.26
CA LEU A 414 5.97 -1.04 -14.23
C LEU A 414 5.77 -0.42 -12.84
N TYR A 415 4.87 -1.02 -12.04
CA TYR A 415 4.54 -0.55 -10.69
C TYR A 415 4.84 -1.60 -9.61
N ARG A 416 4.28 -2.79 -9.72
CA ARG A 416 4.49 -3.94 -8.82
C ARG A 416 4.73 -5.19 -9.63
N LEU A 417 5.89 -5.78 -9.46
CA LEU A 417 6.31 -6.97 -10.18
C LEU A 417 6.36 -8.20 -9.26
N ALA A 418 6.15 -9.38 -9.82
CA ALA A 418 6.40 -10.63 -9.12
C ALA A 418 7.90 -10.84 -8.91
N ARG A 419 8.29 -11.61 -7.87
CA ARG A 419 9.71 -11.95 -7.62
C ARG A 419 10.38 -12.69 -8.78
N ASN A 420 9.62 -13.51 -9.52
CA ASN A 420 10.07 -14.21 -10.74
C ASN A 420 9.15 -13.74 -11.86
N SER A 421 9.35 -12.52 -12.34
CA SER A 421 8.47 -11.87 -13.31
C SER A 421 8.79 -12.29 -14.72
N LYS A 422 7.83 -12.95 -15.39
CA LYS A 422 7.92 -13.29 -16.82
C LYS A 422 7.88 -12.05 -17.72
N VAL A 423 7.34 -10.95 -17.21
CA VAL A 423 7.38 -9.66 -17.91
C VAL A 423 8.81 -9.18 -18.01
N VAL A 424 9.57 -9.20 -16.89
CA VAL A 424 10.98 -8.80 -16.90
C VAL A 424 11.80 -9.72 -17.78
N GLU A 425 11.60 -11.05 -17.71
CA GLU A 425 12.26 -12.02 -18.58
C GLU A 425 12.05 -11.66 -20.08
N ALA A 426 10.83 -11.34 -20.49
CA ALA A 426 10.52 -10.99 -21.88
C ALA A 426 11.14 -9.65 -22.30
N LEU A 427 11.17 -8.64 -21.42
CA LEU A 427 11.79 -7.34 -21.70
C LEU A 427 13.32 -7.46 -21.81
N THR A 428 13.93 -8.25 -20.94
CA THR A 428 15.37 -8.57 -20.98
C THR A 428 15.71 -9.27 -22.30
N GLU A 429 14.96 -10.33 -22.68
CA GLU A 429 15.14 -11.03 -23.95
C GLU A 429 14.98 -10.09 -25.15
N ALA A 430 14.03 -9.15 -25.10
CA ALA A 430 13.84 -8.17 -26.17
C ALA A 430 15.05 -7.24 -26.34
N ALA A 431 15.64 -6.74 -25.23
CA ALA A 431 16.81 -5.89 -25.26
C ALA A 431 18.05 -6.66 -25.78
N GLU A 432 18.25 -7.90 -25.30
CA GLU A 432 19.32 -8.79 -25.77
C GLU A 432 19.19 -9.11 -27.27
N ASN A 433 17.98 -9.17 -27.82
CA ASN A 433 17.69 -9.32 -29.25
C ASN A 433 17.81 -7.99 -30.03
N GLY A 434 18.36 -6.94 -29.43
CA GLY A 434 18.66 -5.66 -30.07
C GLY A 434 17.48 -4.73 -30.27
N LYS A 435 16.34 -4.95 -29.59
CA LYS A 435 15.19 -4.06 -29.63
C LYS A 435 15.37 -2.90 -28.67
N GLN A 436 14.81 -1.74 -29.01
CA GLN A 436 14.74 -0.63 -28.06
C GLN A 436 13.70 -0.96 -26.99
N VAL A 437 14.12 -1.03 -25.72
CA VAL A 437 13.23 -1.30 -24.59
C VAL A 437 13.30 -0.14 -23.61
N ASP A 438 12.20 0.65 -23.55
CA ASP A 438 12.05 1.78 -22.61
C ASP A 438 11.09 1.38 -21.50
N VAL A 439 11.55 1.38 -20.26
CA VAL A 439 10.76 0.95 -19.10
C VAL A 439 10.69 2.04 -18.05
N LEU A 440 9.48 2.46 -17.69
CA LEU A 440 9.30 3.26 -16.50
C LEU A 440 9.07 2.34 -15.30
N VAL A 441 9.92 2.42 -14.30
CA VAL A 441 9.79 1.70 -13.02
C VAL A 441 9.41 2.69 -11.92
N GLU A 442 8.22 2.52 -11.33
CA GLU A 442 7.79 3.34 -10.20
C GLU A 442 8.42 2.83 -8.89
N LEU A 443 9.51 3.48 -8.46
CA LEU A 443 10.22 3.09 -7.23
C LEU A 443 9.46 3.48 -5.95
N LYS A 444 8.50 4.42 -6.04
CA LYS A 444 7.64 4.83 -4.91
C LYS A 444 6.47 3.85 -4.68
N ALA A 445 6.52 2.62 -5.26
CA ALA A 445 5.55 1.56 -5.01
C ALA A 445 5.76 1.02 -3.58
N ARG A 446 4.94 1.47 -2.64
CA ARG A 446 5.09 1.19 -1.19
C ARG A 446 5.19 -0.30 -0.90
N PHE A 447 6.19 -0.69 -0.10
CA PHE A 447 6.53 -2.06 0.31
C PHE A 447 7.10 -2.97 -0.80
N ASP A 448 7.15 -2.50 -2.05
CA ASP A 448 7.78 -3.20 -3.17
C ASP A 448 9.07 -2.52 -3.65
N GLU A 449 9.52 -1.46 -2.97
CA GLU A 449 10.64 -0.64 -3.37
C GLU A 449 11.93 -1.46 -3.54
N ALA A 450 12.23 -2.35 -2.60
CA ALA A 450 13.42 -3.19 -2.67
C ALA A 450 13.38 -4.14 -3.87
N ASN A 451 12.23 -4.73 -4.16
CA ASN A 451 12.01 -5.61 -5.30
C ASN A 451 12.10 -4.82 -6.63
N ASN A 452 11.54 -3.61 -6.69
CA ASN A 452 11.60 -2.76 -7.87
C ASN A 452 13.02 -2.23 -8.13
N ILE A 453 13.80 -1.94 -7.07
CA ILE A 453 15.23 -1.59 -7.19
C ILE A 453 16.04 -2.76 -7.77
N GLU A 454 15.78 -4.00 -7.35
CA GLU A 454 16.45 -5.18 -7.89
C GLU A 454 16.13 -5.40 -9.37
N TRP A 455 14.84 -5.31 -9.73
CA TRP A 455 14.42 -5.45 -11.12
C TRP A 455 14.90 -4.34 -12.03
N SER A 456 15.00 -3.09 -11.54
CA SER A 456 15.53 -1.99 -12.35
C SER A 456 16.99 -2.25 -12.74
N ARG A 457 17.81 -2.80 -11.83
CA ARG A 457 19.20 -3.21 -12.14
C ARG A 457 19.24 -4.30 -13.19
N THR A 458 18.41 -5.35 -13.04
CA THR A 458 18.35 -6.45 -14.01
C THR A 458 18.00 -5.96 -15.42
N LEU A 459 17.06 -5.01 -15.53
CA LEU A 459 16.67 -4.41 -16.81
C LEU A 459 17.80 -3.55 -17.40
N GLU A 460 18.46 -2.72 -16.59
CA GLU A 460 19.60 -1.90 -17.03
C GLU A 460 20.77 -2.77 -17.49
N ASP A 461 21.11 -3.82 -16.73
CA ASP A 461 22.19 -4.76 -17.07
C ASP A 461 21.95 -5.48 -18.40
N ALA A 462 20.68 -5.70 -18.77
CA ALA A 462 20.28 -6.27 -20.05
C ALA A 462 20.26 -5.25 -21.21
N GLY A 463 20.49 -3.96 -20.93
CA GLY A 463 20.50 -2.89 -21.95
C GLY A 463 19.15 -2.19 -22.13
N CYS A 464 18.17 -2.38 -21.24
CA CYS A 464 16.94 -1.59 -21.25
C CYS A 464 17.22 -0.15 -20.78
N HIS A 465 16.53 0.81 -21.37
CA HIS A 465 16.51 2.18 -20.88
C HIS A 465 15.46 2.30 -19.77
N VAL A 466 15.91 2.50 -18.52
CA VAL A 466 15.04 2.57 -17.34
C VAL A 466 14.86 4.01 -16.88
N VAL A 467 13.61 4.41 -16.65
CA VAL A 467 13.21 5.73 -16.15
C VAL A 467 12.49 5.56 -14.81
N TYR A 468 12.79 6.41 -13.83
CA TYR A 468 12.31 6.32 -12.45
C TYR A 468 11.23 7.36 -12.11
N GLY A 469 10.07 7.23 -12.74
CA GLY A 469 8.92 8.07 -12.44
C GLY A 469 9.01 9.50 -13.00
N ILE A 470 8.13 10.35 -12.51
CA ILE A 470 8.04 11.78 -12.81
C ILE A 470 8.06 12.53 -11.47
N ASP A 471 8.77 13.65 -11.41
CA ASP A 471 8.81 14.47 -10.20
C ASP A 471 7.40 14.88 -9.75
N ASP A 472 7.16 14.87 -8.44
CA ASP A 472 5.89 15.20 -7.78
C ASP A 472 4.67 14.36 -8.19
N LEU A 473 4.83 13.38 -9.09
CA LEU A 473 3.76 12.48 -9.53
C LEU A 473 4.10 11.01 -9.23
N LYS A 474 3.06 10.19 -9.13
CA LYS A 474 3.15 8.72 -9.16
C LYS A 474 2.65 8.22 -10.49
N VAL A 475 3.47 7.45 -11.20
CA VAL A 475 3.01 6.78 -12.41
C VAL A 475 2.33 5.47 -12.03
N HIS A 476 1.00 5.46 -12.10
CA HIS A 476 0.17 4.30 -11.76
C HIS A 476 -0.54 3.69 -12.97
N SER A 477 -0.27 4.19 -14.18
CA SER A 477 -0.78 3.63 -15.44
C SER A 477 -0.30 2.19 -15.67
N LYS A 478 -1.07 1.41 -16.39
CA LYS A 478 -0.71 0.10 -16.90
C LYS A 478 -0.81 0.19 -18.40
N LEU A 479 0.31 0.53 -19.01
CA LEU A 479 0.44 0.78 -20.44
C LEU A 479 1.65 0.03 -20.97
N CYS A 480 1.43 -0.72 -22.06
CA CYS A 480 2.47 -1.36 -22.85
C CYS A 480 2.27 -0.99 -24.32
N LEU A 481 3.34 -0.59 -24.99
CA LEU A 481 3.34 -0.25 -26.41
C LEU A 481 4.43 -1.06 -27.12
N ILE A 482 4.04 -1.88 -28.05
CA ILE A 482 4.93 -2.60 -28.99
C ILE A 482 4.85 -1.88 -30.32
N THR A 483 6.01 -1.48 -30.87
CA THR A 483 6.10 -0.84 -32.19
C THR A 483 6.75 -1.82 -33.16
N ARG A 484 6.08 -2.10 -34.27
CA ARG A 484 6.55 -2.94 -35.38
C ARG A 484 6.79 -2.08 -36.60
N LYS A 485 7.80 -2.48 -37.40
CA LYS A 485 8.06 -1.90 -38.71
C LYS A 485 7.96 -2.99 -39.76
N VAL A 486 6.91 -2.94 -40.56
CA VAL A 486 6.64 -3.90 -41.64
C VAL A 486 6.80 -3.18 -42.98
N GLY A 487 7.93 -3.39 -43.64
CA GLY A 487 8.31 -2.58 -44.78
C GLY A 487 8.52 -1.12 -44.39
N ASP A 488 7.73 -0.22 -44.97
CA ASP A 488 7.74 1.23 -44.65
C ASP A 488 6.62 1.63 -43.68
N GLU A 489 5.77 0.71 -43.24
CA GLU A 489 4.67 0.99 -42.36
C GLU A 489 5.02 0.74 -40.89
N ILE A 490 4.55 1.66 -40.01
CA ILE A 490 4.62 1.51 -38.56
C ILE A 490 3.28 0.98 -38.07
N GLN A 491 3.34 -0.15 -37.38
CA GLN A 491 2.22 -0.78 -36.69
C GLN A 491 2.43 -0.70 -35.19
N TYR A 492 1.35 -0.49 -34.46
CA TYR A 492 1.33 -0.44 -33.00
C TYR A 492 0.49 -1.58 -32.45
N ILE A 493 0.95 -2.18 -31.34
CA ILE A 493 0.13 -3.00 -30.47
C ILE A 493 0.17 -2.34 -29.09
N THR A 494 -0.98 -1.92 -28.62
CA THR A 494 -1.12 -1.20 -27.35
C THR A 494 -1.92 -2.05 -26.38
N GLN A 495 -1.38 -2.26 -25.18
CA GLN A 495 -2.14 -2.82 -24.09
C GLN A 495 -2.38 -1.75 -23.03
N VAL A 496 -3.66 -1.61 -22.61
CA VAL A 496 -4.09 -0.72 -21.52
C VAL A 496 -4.83 -1.56 -20.49
N GLY A 497 -4.44 -1.44 -19.21
CA GLY A 497 -5.03 -2.24 -18.14
C GLY A 497 -5.37 -1.45 -16.89
N THR A 498 -6.26 -2.01 -16.08
CA THR A 498 -6.58 -1.53 -14.73
C THR A 498 -5.67 -2.18 -13.68
N GLY A 499 -5.20 -3.42 -13.91
CA GLY A 499 -4.40 -4.23 -13.01
C GLY A 499 -2.89 -4.18 -13.27
N ASN A 500 -2.09 -4.37 -12.24
CA ASN A 500 -0.64 -4.43 -12.35
C ASN A 500 -0.17 -5.67 -13.15
N TYR A 501 1.00 -5.57 -13.77
CA TYR A 501 1.66 -6.67 -14.47
C TYR A 501 2.30 -7.66 -13.49
N ASN A 502 1.45 -8.40 -12.78
CA ASN A 502 1.88 -9.33 -11.76
C ASN A 502 1.03 -10.61 -11.83
N GLU A 503 1.66 -11.73 -12.12
CA GLU A 503 1.02 -13.02 -12.37
C GLU A 503 0.27 -13.60 -11.15
N LYS A 504 0.62 -13.17 -9.93
CA LYS A 504 -0.08 -13.56 -8.71
C LYS A 504 -1.35 -12.73 -8.52
N THR A 505 -1.22 -11.41 -8.64
CA THR A 505 -2.37 -10.50 -8.42
C THR A 505 -3.42 -10.64 -9.50
N SER A 506 -3.05 -10.94 -10.75
CA SER A 506 -4.00 -11.22 -11.84
C SER A 506 -4.93 -12.43 -11.59
N ARG A 507 -4.60 -13.29 -10.61
CA ARG A 507 -5.45 -14.42 -10.21
C ARG A 507 -6.38 -14.10 -9.04
N LEU A 508 -6.27 -12.91 -8.47
CA LEU A 508 -6.98 -12.50 -7.25
C LEU A 508 -7.89 -11.29 -7.46
N TYR A 509 -7.43 -10.33 -8.27
CA TYR A 509 -8.13 -9.06 -8.45
C TYR A 509 -8.95 -9.05 -9.72
N THR A 510 -10.14 -8.41 -9.65
CA THR A 510 -10.96 -8.13 -10.83
C THR A 510 -10.41 -6.93 -11.58
N ASP A 511 -9.78 -7.21 -12.71
CA ASP A 511 -9.15 -6.22 -13.57
C ASP A 511 -9.49 -6.47 -15.05
N LEU A 512 -9.38 -5.43 -15.85
CA LEU A 512 -9.54 -5.49 -17.30
C LEU A 512 -8.21 -5.18 -17.99
N SER A 513 -7.98 -5.83 -19.14
CA SER A 513 -6.80 -5.62 -19.97
C SER A 513 -7.23 -5.62 -21.44
N LEU A 514 -7.25 -4.43 -22.06
CA LEU A 514 -7.49 -4.27 -23.48
C LEU A 514 -6.17 -4.34 -24.24
N ILE A 515 -6.12 -5.14 -25.30
CA ILE A 515 -5.00 -5.22 -26.24
C ILE A 515 -5.56 -4.90 -27.64
N THR A 516 -5.00 -3.89 -28.30
CA THR A 516 -5.51 -3.38 -29.57
C THR A 516 -4.38 -3.01 -30.53
N ALA A 517 -4.62 -3.15 -31.80
CA ALA A 517 -3.76 -2.65 -32.88
C ALA A 517 -4.29 -1.33 -33.51
N ASP A 518 -5.26 -0.67 -32.88
CA ASP A 518 -5.76 0.62 -33.35
C ASP A 518 -4.63 1.65 -33.39
N LYS A 519 -4.33 2.14 -34.61
CA LYS A 519 -3.23 3.07 -34.85
C LYS A 519 -3.40 4.38 -34.06
N ARG A 520 -4.62 4.87 -33.88
CA ARG A 520 -4.92 6.11 -33.14
C ARG A 520 -4.52 5.99 -31.67
N ILE A 521 -4.88 4.86 -31.04
CA ILE A 521 -4.51 4.55 -29.66
C ILE A 521 -2.99 4.36 -29.55
N GLY A 522 -2.36 3.68 -30.52
CA GLY A 522 -0.91 3.47 -30.55
C GLY A 522 -0.13 4.78 -30.67
N GLU A 523 -0.56 5.71 -31.54
CA GLU A 523 0.06 7.03 -31.68
C GLU A 523 -0.08 7.86 -30.39
N GLU A 524 -1.22 7.81 -29.72
CA GLU A 524 -1.41 8.48 -28.42
C GLU A 524 -0.58 7.82 -27.31
N ALA A 525 -0.49 6.48 -27.26
CA ALA A 525 0.38 5.78 -26.33
C ALA A 525 1.85 6.16 -26.54
N ALA A 526 2.31 6.32 -27.79
CA ALA A 526 3.66 6.79 -28.09
C ALA A 526 3.91 8.21 -27.53
N LYS A 527 2.93 9.12 -27.64
CA LYS A 527 3.00 10.48 -27.06
C LYS A 527 3.04 10.42 -25.52
N VAL A 528 2.25 9.52 -24.89
CA VAL A 528 2.30 9.32 -23.43
C VAL A 528 3.69 8.90 -22.99
N PHE A 529 4.30 7.90 -23.64
CA PHE A 529 5.66 7.48 -23.31
C PHE A 529 6.69 8.59 -23.56
N GLN A 530 6.55 9.37 -24.63
CA GLN A 530 7.40 10.52 -24.87
C GLN A 530 7.29 11.57 -23.75
N ALA A 531 6.08 11.86 -23.30
CA ALA A 531 5.86 12.78 -22.17
C ALA A 531 6.51 12.24 -20.88
N ILE A 532 6.35 10.95 -20.57
CA ILE A 532 6.98 10.30 -19.43
C ILE A 532 8.51 10.41 -19.48
N LEU A 533 9.13 10.14 -20.63
CA LEU A 533 10.58 10.20 -20.82
C LEU A 533 11.12 11.64 -20.67
N LEU A 534 10.30 12.64 -20.96
CA LEU A 534 10.64 14.07 -20.81
C LEU A 534 10.24 14.63 -19.43
N GLY A 535 9.74 13.81 -18.50
CA GLY A 535 9.26 14.25 -17.19
C GLY A 535 8.07 15.23 -17.26
N SER A 536 7.27 15.15 -18.33
CA SER A 536 6.15 16.07 -18.59
C SER A 536 4.79 15.39 -18.48
N VAL A 537 3.74 16.22 -18.41
CA VAL A 537 2.34 15.77 -18.29
C VAL A 537 1.62 15.98 -19.60
N VAL A 538 0.85 14.98 -20.02
CA VAL A 538 -0.03 15.09 -21.19
C VAL A 538 -1.23 15.98 -20.86
N GLU A 539 -1.50 16.98 -21.71
CA GLU A 539 -2.57 17.96 -21.46
C GLU A 539 -3.89 17.58 -22.12
N ASP A 540 -3.85 17.07 -23.34
CA ASP A 540 -5.04 16.65 -24.09
C ASP A 540 -4.76 15.45 -24.99
N MET A 541 -5.72 14.53 -25.07
CA MET A 541 -5.74 13.35 -25.90
C MET A 541 -7.18 13.06 -26.34
N GLU A 542 -7.35 12.41 -27.46
CA GLU A 542 -8.68 12.12 -27.99
C GLU A 542 -9.24 10.77 -27.52
N HIS A 543 -8.40 9.74 -27.49
CA HIS A 543 -8.77 8.34 -27.19
C HIS A 543 -8.29 7.87 -25.81
N LEU A 544 -7.08 8.24 -25.40
CA LEU A 544 -6.53 7.87 -24.10
C LEU A 544 -6.79 8.97 -23.05
N LEU A 545 -7.47 8.62 -21.96
CA LEU A 545 -7.72 9.54 -20.85
C LEU A 545 -6.56 9.49 -19.86
N VAL A 546 -5.64 10.46 -19.93
CA VAL A 546 -4.40 10.51 -19.14
C VAL A 546 -4.54 11.48 -17.96
N ALA A 547 -4.39 10.95 -16.73
CA ALA A 547 -4.34 11.78 -15.52
C ALA A 547 -3.02 12.61 -15.45
N PRO A 548 -3.03 13.79 -14.78
CA PRO A 548 -4.15 14.38 -14.05
C PRO A 548 -5.11 15.21 -14.92
N LYS A 549 -4.59 15.93 -15.93
CA LYS A 549 -5.36 16.98 -16.64
C LYS A 549 -6.38 16.41 -17.63
N CYS A 550 -5.92 15.64 -18.61
CA CYS A 550 -6.77 15.14 -19.69
C CYS A 550 -7.92 14.28 -19.13
N LEU A 551 -7.64 13.35 -18.21
CA LEU A 551 -8.66 12.48 -17.61
C LEU A 551 -9.75 13.29 -16.90
N GLN A 552 -9.38 14.24 -16.01
CA GLN A 552 -10.35 15.03 -15.26
C GLN A 552 -11.25 15.85 -16.19
N ASN A 553 -10.67 16.54 -17.17
CA ASN A 553 -11.42 17.39 -18.09
C ASN A 553 -12.42 16.60 -18.93
N LYS A 554 -12.02 15.42 -19.44
CA LYS A 554 -12.91 14.57 -20.24
C LYS A 554 -14.05 13.98 -19.39
N VAL A 555 -13.76 13.54 -18.17
CA VAL A 555 -14.79 13.04 -17.23
C VAL A 555 -15.82 14.15 -16.91
N LEU A 556 -15.35 15.38 -16.63
CA LEU A 556 -16.23 16.52 -16.37
C LEU A 556 -17.11 16.85 -17.59
N ALA A 557 -16.54 16.77 -18.80
CA ALA A 557 -17.30 16.99 -20.03
C ALA A 557 -18.37 15.89 -20.25
N MET A 558 -18.05 14.63 -19.96
CA MET A 558 -19.01 13.53 -20.02
C MET A 558 -20.15 13.71 -19.02
N ILE A 559 -19.85 14.11 -17.78
CA ILE A 559 -20.87 14.41 -16.76
C ILE A 559 -21.75 15.58 -17.21
N GLU A 560 -21.16 16.65 -17.76
CA GLU A 560 -21.93 17.80 -18.26
C GLU A 560 -22.86 17.41 -19.40
N ASN A 561 -22.42 16.52 -20.30
CA ASN A 561 -23.26 16.00 -21.37
C ASN A 561 -24.51 15.31 -20.81
N GLU A 562 -24.36 14.43 -19.80
CA GLU A 562 -25.49 13.75 -19.16
C GLU A 562 -26.42 14.74 -18.43
N ILE A 563 -25.86 15.79 -17.81
CA ILE A 563 -26.64 16.86 -17.19
C ILE A 563 -27.51 17.57 -18.25
N GLN A 564 -26.99 17.86 -19.44
CA GLN A 564 -27.75 18.51 -20.50
C GLN A 564 -28.84 17.58 -21.06
N ILE A 565 -28.54 16.30 -21.28
CA ILE A 565 -29.50 15.28 -21.69
C ILE A 565 -30.68 15.20 -20.69
N ALA A 566 -30.38 15.20 -19.39
CA ALA A 566 -31.41 15.21 -18.33
C ALA A 566 -32.25 16.49 -18.35
N LYS A 567 -31.64 17.66 -18.58
CA LYS A 567 -32.36 18.95 -18.67
C LYS A 567 -33.28 18.99 -19.89
N GLU A 568 -32.98 18.26 -20.96
CA GLU A 568 -33.86 18.09 -22.14
C GLU A 568 -35.01 17.08 -21.90
N GLY A 569 -35.10 16.48 -20.70
CA GLY A 569 -36.11 15.48 -20.38
C GLY A 569 -35.86 14.11 -21.00
N LYS A 570 -34.66 13.84 -21.51
CA LYS A 570 -34.24 12.57 -22.06
C LYS A 570 -33.68 11.64 -21.01
N PRO A 571 -33.68 10.31 -21.18
CA PRO A 571 -33.03 9.38 -20.27
C PRO A 571 -31.51 9.68 -20.16
N ALA A 572 -31.04 9.98 -18.96
CA ALA A 572 -29.64 10.23 -18.66
C ALA A 572 -29.17 9.26 -17.56
N TYR A 573 -27.91 8.80 -17.65
CA TYR A 573 -27.38 7.86 -16.69
C TYR A 573 -25.86 8.01 -16.54
N ILE A 574 -25.38 8.04 -15.29
CA ILE A 574 -23.95 8.02 -14.97
C ILE A 574 -23.68 6.80 -14.10
N GLY A 575 -22.89 5.86 -14.63
CA GLY A 575 -22.43 4.69 -13.90
C GLY A 575 -20.90 4.75 -13.68
N ILE A 576 -20.45 4.69 -12.42
CA ILE A 576 -19.03 4.77 -12.06
C ILE A 576 -18.67 3.57 -11.18
N LYS A 577 -17.67 2.77 -11.63
CA LYS A 577 -17.00 1.77 -10.77
C LYS A 577 -15.59 2.25 -10.48
N ILE A 578 -15.29 2.50 -9.21
CA ILE A 578 -14.03 3.08 -8.75
C ILE A 578 -13.70 2.60 -7.34
N ASN A 579 -12.42 2.46 -7.00
CA ASN A 579 -12.01 2.09 -5.65
C ASN A 579 -12.30 3.21 -4.64
N SER A 580 -12.08 4.46 -5.06
CA SER A 580 -12.18 5.61 -4.17
C SER A 580 -12.39 6.88 -5.01
N LEU A 581 -13.52 7.51 -4.82
CA LEU A 581 -13.84 8.81 -5.45
C LEU A 581 -13.39 9.92 -4.50
N THR A 582 -12.23 10.53 -4.77
CA THR A 582 -11.62 11.53 -3.90
C THR A 582 -11.39 12.88 -4.56
N ASP A 583 -11.55 12.98 -5.88
CA ASP A 583 -11.41 14.23 -6.61
C ASP A 583 -12.59 15.17 -6.30
N LYS A 584 -12.29 16.31 -5.65
CA LYS A 584 -13.30 17.27 -5.20
C LYS A 584 -14.08 17.85 -6.37
N VAL A 585 -13.42 18.15 -7.49
CA VAL A 585 -14.05 18.80 -8.66
C VAL A 585 -15.05 17.84 -9.31
N ILE A 586 -14.70 16.56 -9.43
CA ILE A 586 -15.62 15.53 -9.97
C ILE A 586 -16.79 15.32 -9.00
N ILE A 587 -16.54 15.22 -7.69
CA ILE A 587 -17.60 15.05 -6.68
C ILE A 587 -18.59 16.22 -6.72
N GLU A 588 -18.09 17.45 -6.81
CA GLU A 588 -18.95 18.65 -6.88
C GLU A 588 -19.73 18.76 -8.21
N LYS A 589 -19.24 18.11 -9.27
CA LYS A 589 -19.92 18.07 -10.56
C LYS A 589 -21.03 17.04 -10.62
N LEU A 590 -20.87 15.89 -9.93
CA LEU A 590 -21.89 14.83 -9.80
C LEU A 590 -23.07 15.28 -8.94
#